data_ad00e0694cb88d32768d7ac0c8b3f541
#
_entry.id   ad00e0694cb88d32768d7ac0c8b3f541
#
_cell.length_a   1.000
_cell.length_b   1.000
_cell.length_c   1.000
_cell.angle_alpha   90.00
_cell.angle_beta   90.00
_cell.angle_gamma   90.00
#
_symmetry.space_group_name_H-M   'P 1'
#
loop_
_entity.id
_entity.type
_entity.pdbx_description
1 polymer ?
#
loop_
_entity_poly.entity_id
_entity_poly.type
_entity_poly.pdbx_seq_one_letter_code
_entity_poly.pdbx_strand_id
1 'polypeptide(L)'
;MKIHVTCSKDYDIYLEKGLLEQLHDYIDCQRKIFIISDDNVPECYQQTVSKQFPNSYLHIVKHGEGAKSFAVLEDCLTQMLRRNFSRKDLVIALGGGVIGDLAGFVAASYMRGIDFINIPTTTLSQIDSSIGGKVAINLDGIKNCVGAFYQPEMVLIDPLVLNTLPKRHFYNGLVEAIKAGLIQDKELFELFEQEELDIEQIIYRSLLVKKYVVEQDETEQGLRKILNFGHTIGHAYESYYHLRDYYHGECVALGMMAILKNPEIKERLSKILERLQIDTTCDAKKDKV
;
A
#
# COMPACT_ATOMS: atom_id res chain seq x y z
N MET A 1 16.28 -5.42 -7.14
CA MET A 1 16.72 -5.41 -5.71
C MET A 1 15.90 -6.39 -4.91
N LYS A 2 16.47 -7.04 -3.87
CA LYS A 2 15.76 -7.99 -3.00
C LYS A 2 15.89 -7.55 -1.55
N ILE A 3 14.79 -7.55 -0.79
CA ILE A 3 14.74 -7.25 0.64
C ILE A 3 14.08 -8.43 1.34
N HIS A 4 14.74 -9.04 2.31
CA HIS A 4 14.17 -10.08 3.15
C HIS A 4 13.54 -9.45 4.39
N VAL A 5 12.32 -9.86 4.77
CA VAL A 5 11.59 -9.40 5.96
C VAL A 5 11.39 -10.58 6.90
N THR A 6 11.84 -10.42 8.14
CA THR A 6 11.73 -11.44 9.19
C THR A 6 10.60 -11.09 10.16
N CYS A 7 9.58 -11.94 10.21
CA CYS A 7 8.40 -11.75 11.06
C CYS A 7 7.72 -13.10 11.36
N SER A 8 6.45 -13.11 11.76
CA SER A 8 5.72 -14.35 12.06
C SER A 8 5.70 -15.35 10.88
N LYS A 9 5.73 -14.85 9.66
CA LYS A 9 6.00 -15.59 8.42
C LYS A 9 6.98 -14.75 7.61
N ASP A 10 8.20 -15.23 7.43
CA ASP A 10 9.24 -14.57 6.64
C ASP A 10 8.81 -14.48 5.17
N TYR A 11 9.19 -13.38 4.51
CA TYR A 11 8.94 -13.19 3.09
C TYR A 11 9.96 -12.28 2.44
N ASP A 12 10.02 -12.34 1.11
CA ASP A 12 10.89 -11.50 0.31
C ASP A 12 10.11 -10.42 -0.44
N ILE A 13 10.71 -9.25 -0.57
CA ILE A 13 10.25 -8.15 -1.41
C ILE A 13 11.21 -8.06 -2.60
N TYR A 14 10.69 -8.12 -3.80
CA TYR A 14 11.44 -7.91 -5.03
C TYR A 14 11.04 -6.57 -5.62
N LEU A 15 12.03 -5.73 -5.90
CA LEU A 15 11.87 -4.42 -6.54
C LEU A 15 12.70 -4.40 -7.81
N GLU A 16 12.04 -4.41 -8.97
CA GLU A 16 12.69 -4.46 -10.28
C GLU A 16 11.80 -3.89 -11.37
N LYS A 17 12.38 -3.06 -12.26
CA LYS A 17 11.68 -2.53 -13.44
C LYS A 17 11.39 -3.64 -14.45
N GLY A 18 10.14 -3.72 -14.91
CA GLY A 18 9.68 -4.75 -15.84
C GLY A 18 9.34 -6.09 -15.19
N LEU A 19 9.37 -6.16 -13.85
CA LEU A 19 9.06 -7.38 -13.11
C LEU A 19 7.64 -7.90 -13.40
N LEU A 20 6.69 -7.01 -13.69
CA LEU A 20 5.32 -7.39 -14.00
C LEU A 20 5.22 -8.33 -15.23
N GLU A 21 6.16 -8.29 -16.15
CA GLU A 21 6.24 -9.14 -17.34
C GLU A 21 6.93 -10.49 -17.07
N GLN A 22 7.57 -10.65 -15.90
CA GLN A 22 8.43 -11.79 -15.56
C GLN A 22 7.96 -12.51 -14.26
N LEU A 23 6.67 -12.44 -13.93
CA LEU A 23 6.13 -13.03 -12.72
C LEU A 23 6.31 -14.56 -12.67
N HIS A 24 6.34 -15.20 -13.82
CA HIS A 24 6.57 -16.65 -13.96
C HIS A 24 7.96 -17.11 -13.46
N ASP A 25 8.91 -16.19 -13.29
CA ASP A 25 10.22 -16.49 -12.68
C ASP A 25 10.15 -16.55 -11.14
N TYR A 26 9.11 -15.99 -10.56
CA TYR A 26 8.91 -15.88 -9.11
C TYR A 26 7.77 -16.78 -8.60
N ILE A 27 6.80 -17.08 -9.44
CA ILE A 27 5.58 -17.79 -9.07
C ILE A 27 5.46 -19.09 -9.83
N ASP A 28 5.21 -20.19 -9.14
CA ASP A 28 4.98 -21.50 -9.78
C ASP A 28 3.73 -21.44 -10.68
N CYS A 29 3.94 -21.55 -11.99
CA CYS A 29 2.89 -21.52 -13.02
C CYS A 29 1.91 -22.70 -12.94
N GLN A 30 2.23 -23.77 -12.19
CA GLN A 30 1.33 -24.90 -11.99
C GLN A 30 0.27 -24.63 -10.92
N ARG A 31 0.49 -23.67 -10.04
CA ARG A 31 -0.49 -23.29 -9.04
C ARG A 31 -1.73 -22.70 -9.69
N LYS A 32 -2.87 -22.97 -9.08
CA LYS A 32 -4.11 -22.29 -9.43
C LYS A 32 -4.15 -20.94 -8.73
N ILE A 33 -4.42 -19.87 -9.48
CA ILE A 33 -4.24 -18.50 -9.00
C ILE A 33 -5.54 -17.73 -9.08
N PHE A 34 -5.96 -17.14 -7.97
CA PHE A 34 -7.07 -16.20 -7.90
C PHE A 34 -6.53 -14.78 -7.85
N ILE A 35 -6.66 -14.03 -8.95
CA ILE A 35 -6.17 -12.66 -9.07
C ILE A 35 -7.31 -11.71 -8.70
N ILE A 36 -7.13 -10.90 -7.67
CA ILE A 36 -8.05 -9.83 -7.30
C ILE A 36 -7.46 -8.49 -7.76
N SER A 37 -8.23 -7.76 -8.55
CA SER A 37 -7.88 -6.43 -9.02
C SER A 37 -9.11 -5.53 -9.03
N ASP A 38 -8.96 -4.23 -9.29
CA ASP A 38 -10.08 -3.31 -9.45
C ASP A 38 -10.15 -2.71 -10.87
N ASP A 39 -11.31 -2.12 -11.19
CA ASP A 39 -11.59 -1.54 -12.50
C ASP A 39 -10.83 -0.22 -12.77
N ASN A 40 -9.98 0.24 -11.85
CA ASN A 40 -9.10 1.39 -12.03
C ASN A 40 -7.66 0.99 -12.37
N VAL A 41 -7.29 -0.28 -12.13
CA VAL A 41 -6.01 -0.83 -12.60
C VAL A 41 -6.08 -0.99 -14.12
N PRO A 42 -5.11 -0.49 -14.90
CA PRO A 42 -5.12 -0.61 -16.36
C PRO A 42 -5.27 -2.07 -16.82
N GLU A 43 -6.19 -2.29 -17.76
CA GLU A 43 -6.48 -3.63 -18.30
C GLU A 43 -5.22 -4.33 -18.85
N CYS A 44 -4.28 -3.54 -19.42
CA CYS A 44 -3.02 -4.10 -19.91
C CYS A 44 -2.23 -4.80 -18.80
N TYR A 45 -2.17 -4.24 -17.58
CA TYR A 45 -1.50 -4.88 -16.44
C TYR A 45 -2.24 -6.15 -15.99
N GLN A 46 -3.57 -6.10 -15.91
CA GLN A 46 -4.40 -7.25 -15.58
C GLN A 46 -4.19 -8.41 -16.56
N GLN A 47 -4.14 -8.09 -17.85
CA GLN A 47 -3.86 -9.06 -18.91
C GLN A 47 -2.43 -9.58 -18.90
N THR A 48 -1.43 -8.70 -18.64
CA THR A 48 -0.02 -9.10 -18.53
C THR A 48 0.16 -10.12 -17.41
N VAL A 49 -0.48 -9.89 -16.25
CA VAL A 49 -0.41 -10.82 -15.11
C VAL A 49 -1.14 -12.12 -15.43
N SER A 50 -2.39 -12.07 -15.87
CA SER A 50 -3.22 -13.26 -16.06
C SER A 50 -2.71 -14.17 -17.16
N LYS A 51 -2.15 -13.65 -18.26
CA LYS A 51 -1.63 -14.44 -19.38
C LYS A 51 -0.39 -15.28 -19.03
N GLN A 52 0.34 -14.94 -17.98
CA GLN A 52 1.51 -15.71 -17.53
C GLN A 52 1.11 -17.01 -16.82
N PHE A 53 -0.16 -17.11 -16.36
CA PHE A 53 -0.60 -18.23 -15.54
C PHE A 53 -1.82 -18.94 -16.17
N PRO A 54 -1.64 -20.10 -16.80
CA PRO A 54 -2.73 -20.81 -17.51
C PRO A 54 -3.90 -21.22 -16.60
N ASN A 55 -3.64 -21.41 -15.30
CA ASN A 55 -4.64 -21.77 -14.31
C ASN A 55 -5.11 -20.58 -13.46
N SER A 56 -5.07 -19.35 -13.99
CA SER A 56 -5.50 -18.17 -13.27
C SER A 56 -6.98 -17.83 -13.50
N TYR A 57 -7.56 -17.17 -12.51
CA TYR A 57 -8.87 -16.54 -12.62
C TYR A 57 -8.77 -15.10 -12.13
N LEU A 58 -9.06 -14.16 -13.02
CA LEU A 58 -9.08 -12.73 -12.74
C LEU A 58 -10.46 -12.30 -12.25
N HIS A 59 -10.52 -11.72 -11.05
CA HIS A 59 -11.71 -11.17 -10.43
C HIS A 59 -11.54 -9.67 -10.26
N ILE A 60 -12.37 -8.90 -10.97
CA ILE A 60 -12.36 -7.44 -10.94
C ILE A 60 -13.44 -6.95 -9.99
N VAL A 61 -13.05 -6.18 -8.98
CA VAL A 61 -13.98 -5.50 -8.08
C VAL A 61 -14.10 -4.02 -8.46
N LYS A 62 -15.08 -3.33 -7.91
CA LYS A 62 -15.20 -1.88 -8.09
C LYS A 62 -14.11 -1.17 -7.31
N HIS A 63 -13.44 -0.18 -7.95
CA HIS A 63 -12.39 0.59 -7.28
C HIS A 63 -12.91 1.42 -6.10
N GLY A 64 -11.98 1.81 -5.24
CA GLY A 64 -12.20 2.70 -4.10
C GLY A 64 -12.55 1.96 -2.81
N GLU A 65 -12.65 2.71 -1.72
CA GLU A 65 -12.77 2.20 -0.34
C GLU A 65 -14.02 1.32 -0.11
N GLY A 66 -15.06 1.49 -0.95
CA GLY A 66 -16.27 0.65 -0.93
C GLY A 66 -16.02 -0.84 -1.26
N ALA A 67 -14.90 -1.17 -1.90
CA ALA A 67 -14.49 -2.56 -2.13
C ALA A 67 -14.14 -3.28 -0.82
N LYS A 68 -13.72 -2.56 0.22
CA LYS A 68 -13.40 -3.12 1.53
C LYS A 68 -14.66 -3.35 2.36
N SER A 69 -15.52 -4.26 1.92
CA SER A 69 -16.80 -4.56 2.54
C SER A 69 -17.05 -6.07 2.67
N PHE A 70 -17.93 -6.46 3.59
CA PHE A 70 -18.33 -7.87 3.74
C PHE A 70 -18.97 -8.43 2.47
N ALA A 71 -19.75 -7.65 1.73
CA ALA A 71 -20.36 -8.09 0.49
C ALA A 71 -19.33 -8.47 -0.59
N VAL A 72 -18.28 -7.65 -0.75
CA VAL A 72 -17.19 -7.94 -1.70
C VAL A 72 -16.31 -9.08 -1.20
N LEU A 73 -16.03 -9.16 0.10
CA LEU A 73 -15.33 -10.29 0.72
C LEU A 73 -16.10 -11.60 0.45
N GLU A 74 -17.41 -11.63 0.72
CA GLU A 74 -18.27 -12.79 0.48
C GLU A 74 -18.27 -13.20 -1.00
N ASP A 75 -18.33 -12.23 -1.91
CA ASP A 75 -18.27 -12.52 -3.35
C ASP A 75 -16.94 -13.16 -3.73
N CYS A 76 -15.79 -12.59 -3.32
CA CYS A 76 -14.48 -13.20 -3.57
C CYS A 76 -14.39 -14.64 -3.04
N LEU A 77 -14.79 -14.88 -1.80
CA LEU A 77 -14.78 -16.22 -1.18
C LEU A 77 -15.69 -17.20 -1.92
N THR A 78 -16.87 -16.74 -2.35
CA THR A 78 -17.83 -17.52 -3.13
C THR A 78 -17.28 -17.90 -4.50
N GLN A 79 -16.61 -16.95 -5.18
CA GLN A 79 -15.97 -17.21 -6.48
C GLN A 79 -14.84 -18.26 -6.34
N MET A 80 -14.03 -18.15 -5.29
CA MET A 80 -12.99 -19.15 -5.00
C MET A 80 -13.60 -20.54 -4.73
N LEU A 81 -14.65 -20.61 -3.89
CA LEU A 81 -15.34 -21.86 -3.56
C LEU A 81 -15.93 -22.53 -4.80
N ARG A 82 -16.69 -21.77 -5.62
CA ARG A 82 -17.32 -22.29 -6.85
C ARG A 82 -16.33 -22.83 -7.87
N ARG A 83 -15.09 -22.34 -7.82
CA ARG A 83 -13.98 -22.76 -8.69
C ARG A 83 -13.09 -23.81 -8.04
N ASN A 84 -13.48 -24.37 -6.90
CA ASN A 84 -12.73 -25.40 -6.19
C ASN A 84 -11.27 -24.98 -5.91
N PHE A 85 -11.04 -23.75 -5.41
CA PHE A 85 -9.75 -23.37 -4.88
C PHE A 85 -9.47 -24.15 -3.59
N SER A 86 -8.22 -24.50 -3.34
CA SER A 86 -7.73 -25.23 -2.20
C SER A 86 -6.67 -24.43 -1.43
N ARG A 87 -6.23 -24.91 -0.28
CA ARG A 87 -5.14 -24.27 0.50
C ARG A 87 -3.78 -24.25 -0.20
N LYS A 88 -3.60 -25.06 -1.25
CA LYS A 88 -2.36 -25.15 -2.03
C LYS A 88 -2.29 -24.10 -3.15
N ASP A 89 -3.42 -23.48 -3.41
CA ASP A 89 -3.55 -22.47 -4.46
C ASP A 89 -3.08 -21.10 -3.96
N LEU A 90 -3.18 -20.07 -4.77
CA LEU A 90 -2.60 -18.77 -4.52
C LEU A 90 -3.62 -17.65 -4.77
N VAL A 91 -3.59 -16.62 -3.92
CA VAL A 91 -4.25 -15.34 -4.19
C VAL A 91 -3.19 -14.31 -4.63
N ILE A 92 -3.46 -13.58 -5.70
CA ILE A 92 -2.66 -12.39 -6.09
C ILE A 92 -3.50 -11.13 -5.88
N ALA A 93 -2.96 -10.20 -5.12
CA ALA A 93 -3.46 -8.84 -5.02
C ALA A 93 -2.78 -7.96 -6.06
N LEU A 94 -3.47 -7.60 -7.14
CA LEU A 94 -2.96 -6.69 -8.18
C LEU A 94 -3.67 -5.34 -8.08
N GLY A 95 -3.08 -4.37 -7.37
CA GLY A 95 -3.73 -3.09 -7.19
C GLY A 95 -3.10 -2.19 -6.14
N GLY A 96 -3.82 -1.15 -5.75
CA GLY A 96 -3.45 -0.26 -4.65
C GLY A 96 -3.70 -0.87 -3.27
N GLY A 97 -3.54 -0.07 -2.21
CA GLY A 97 -3.71 -0.51 -0.83
C GLY A 97 -5.07 -1.14 -0.53
N VAL A 98 -6.16 -0.65 -1.15
CA VAL A 98 -7.51 -1.21 -1.02
C VAL A 98 -7.55 -2.67 -1.46
N ILE A 99 -6.92 -2.97 -2.61
CA ILE A 99 -6.86 -4.34 -3.14
C ILE A 99 -5.93 -5.21 -2.31
N GLY A 100 -4.79 -4.67 -1.85
CA GLY A 100 -3.88 -5.38 -0.95
C GLY A 100 -4.57 -5.81 0.34
N ASP A 101 -5.31 -4.90 0.98
CA ASP A 101 -6.07 -5.16 2.21
C ASP A 101 -7.18 -6.19 1.99
N LEU A 102 -7.99 -6.01 0.95
CA LEU A 102 -9.09 -6.92 0.61
C LEU A 102 -8.57 -8.33 0.29
N ALA A 103 -7.62 -8.43 -0.65
CA ALA A 103 -7.10 -9.71 -1.11
C ALA A 103 -6.34 -10.46 -0.02
N GLY A 104 -5.57 -9.74 0.80
CA GLY A 104 -4.89 -10.32 1.95
C GLY A 104 -5.90 -10.84 3.00
N PHE A 105 -7.02 -10.13 3.23
CA PHE A 105 -8.06 -10.61 4.15
C PHE A 105 -8.90 -11.75 3.56
N VAL A 106 -9.14 -11.75 2.24
CA VAL A 106 -9.68 -12.92 1.52
C VAL A 106 -8.78 -14.13 1.76
N ALA A 107 -7.47 -13.98 1.55
CA ALA A 107 -6.51 -15.06 1.75
C ALA A 107 -6.44 -15.55 3.20
N ALA A 108 -6.44 -14.64 4.17
CA ALA A 108 -6.46 -14.98 5.60
C ALA A 108 -7.72 -15.75 6.02
N SER A 109 -8.85 -15.44 5.37
CA SER A 109 -10.16 -15.99 5.73
C SER A 109 -10.48 -17.31 5.02
N TYR A 110 -10.07 -17.45 3.74
CA TYR A 110 -10.40 -18.63 2.93
C TYR A 110 -9.74 -19.89 3.50
N MET A 111 -10.53 -20.90 3.82
CA MET A 111 -10.08 -22.17 4.40
C MET A 111 -9.11 -22.03 5.60
N ARG A 112 -9.20 -20.95 6.36
CA ARG A 112 -8.32 -20.56 7.50
C ARG A 112 -6.89 -20.21 7.09
N GLY A 113 -6.70 -19.76 5.88
CA GLY A 113 -5.44 -19.28 5.32
C GLY A 113 -5.05 -19.98 4.02
N ILE A 114 -4.74 -19.17 3.03
CA ILE A 114 -4.16 -19.55 1.73
C ILE A 114 -3.04 -18.57 1.44
N ASP A 115 -1.99 -18.97 0.75
CA ASP A 115 -0.91 -18.05 0.40
C ASP A 115 -1.41 -16.88 -0.45
N PHE A 116 -0.82 -15.70 -0.24
CA PHE A 116 -1.07 -14.57 -1.13
C PHE A 116 0.21 -13.81 -1.46
N ILE A 117 0.20 -13.18 -2.63
CA ILE A 117 1.27 -12.33 -3.15
C ILE A 117 0.70 -10.95 -3.40
N ASN A 118 1.47 -9.91 -3.02
CA ASN A 118 1.11 -8.53 -3.26
C ASN A 118 1.86 -7.99 -4.48
N ILE A 119 1.14 -7.45 -5.46
CA ILE A 119 1.66 -6.74 -6.63
C ILE A 119 1.10 -5.31 -6.59
N PRO A 120 1.78 -4.40 -5.87
CA PRO A 120 1.28 -3.06 -5.64
C PRO A 120 1.41 -2.18 -6.88
N THR A 121 0.32 -1.49 -7.26
CA THR A 121 0.26 -0.65 -8.46
C THR A 121 0.16 0.85 -8.19
N THR A 122 0.13 1.27 -6.91
CA THR A 122 0.14 2.69 -6.54
C THR A 122 1.38 3.03 -5.73
N THR A 123 1.81 4.29 -5.75
CA THR A 123 2.97 4.76 -4.98
C THR A 123 2.83 4.42 -3.50
N LEU A 124 1.66 4.70 -2.92
CA LEU A 124 1.37 4.40 -1.51
C LEU A 124 1.54 2.91 -1.20
N SER A 125 1.06 2.04 -2.08
CA SER A 125 1.17 0.60 -1.85
C SER A 125 2.59 0.07 -2.08
N GLN A 126 3.35 0.61 -3.02
CA GLN A 126 4.75 0.23 -3.23
C GLN A 126 5.67 0.65 -2.07
N ILE A 127 5.37 1.79 -1.46
CA ILE A 127 6.19 2.38 -0.38
C ILE A 127 5.79 1.83 0.99
N ASP A 128 4.50 1.60 1.21
CA ASP A 128 3.96 1.39 2.56
C ASP A 128 3.00 0.20 2.68
N SER A 129 1.79 0.27 2.13
CA SER A 129 0.69 -0.61 2.55
C SER A 129 0.85 -2.09 2.17
N SER A 130 1.72 -2.43 1.21
CA SER A 130 1.98 -3.83 0.83
C SER A 130 2.82 -4.62 1.85
N ILE A 131 3.33 -3.98 2.90
CA ILE A 131 4.25 -4.57 3.86
C ILE A 131 3.68 -4.49 5.27
N GLY A 132 4.01 -5.51 6.10
CA GLY A 132 3.68 -5.54 7.51
C GLY A 132 2.35 -6.20 7.84
N GLY A 133 1.77 -6.91 6.86
CA GLY A 133 0.70 -7.89 7.06
C GLY A 133 -0.64 -7.35 7.56
N LYS A 134 -0.85 -6.04 7.65
CA LYS A 134 -2.15 -5.49 7.99
C LYS A 134 -3.09 -5.67 6.80
N VAL A 135 -4.11 -6.50 6.96
CA VAL A 135 -5.14 -6.74 5.94
C VAL A 135 -6.52 -6.60 6.58
N ALA A 136 -7.42 -5.85 5.95
CA ALA A 136 -8.69 -5.52 6.59
C ALA A 136 -9.77 -5.05 5.62
N ILE A 137 -11.01 -5.10 6.11
CA ILE A 137 -12.18 -4.47 5.51
C ILE A 137 -12.84 -3.50 6.51
N ASN A 138 -13.80 -2.73 6.03
CA ASN A 138 -14.53 -1.75 6.80
C ASN A 138 -15.84 -2.34 7.33
N LEU A 139 -16.32 -1.81 8.43
CA LEU A 139 -17.61 -2.17 9.01
C LEU A 139 -18.28 -0.92 9.60
N ASP A 140 -19.53 -0.69 9.26
CA ASP A 140 -20.38 0.37 9.82
C ASP A 140 -19.73 1.76 9.78
N GLY A 141 -19.09 2.10 8.65
CA GLY A 141 -18.40 3.37 8.45
C GLY A 141 -17.03 3.47 9.12
N ILE A 142 -16.61 2.47 9.90
CA ILE A 142 -15.30 2.42 10.54
C ILE A 142 -14.32 1.70 9.62
N LYS A 143 -13.24 2.39 9.23
CA LYS A 143 -12.21 1.82 8.37
C LYS A 143 -11.34 0.81 9.11
N ASN A 144 -10.94 -0.26 8.38
CA ASN A 144 -9.93 -1.23 8.80
C ASN A 144 -10.19 -1.91 10.14
N CYS A 145 -11.45 -1.99 10.60
CA CYS A 145 -11.78 -2.51 11.92
C CYS A 145 -11.99 -4.04 11.96
N VAL A 146 -12.12 -4.69 10.80
CA VAL A 146 -12.24 -6.14 10.68
C VAL A 146 -11.13 -6.67 9.80
N GLY A 147 -10.21 -7.44 10.34
CA GLY A 147 -9.04 -7.91 9.60
C GLY A 147 -8.15 -8.86 10.38
N ALA A 148 -6.94 -9.01 9.87
CA ALA A 148 -5.92 -9.87 10.45
C ALA A 148 -4.51 -9.26 10.26
N PHE A 149 -3.55 -9.74 11.04
CA PHE A 149 -2.14 -9.68 10.66
C PHE A 149 -1.83 -10.93 9.86
N TYR A 150 -1.69 -10.81 8.55
CA TYR A 150 -1.47 -11.91 7.63
C TYR A 150 -0.39 -11.56 6.62
N GLN A 151 0.77 -12.18 6.75
CA GLN A 151 1.94 -11.87 5.92
C GLN A 151 1.81 -12.48 4.53
N PRO A 152 2.24 -11.78 3.46
CA PRO A 152 2.29 -12.34 2.12
C PRO A 152 3.37 -13.44 2.00
N GLU A 153 3.30 -14.25 0.96
CA GLU A 153 4.39 -15.14 0.55
C GLU A 153 5.56 -14.33 -0.03
N MET A 154 5.23 -13.29 -0.79
CA MET A 154 6.18 -12.29 -1.30
C MET A 154 5.46 -11.02 -1.72
N VAL A 155 6.24 -9.96 -1.94
CA VAL A 155 5.80 -8.69 -2.53
C VAL A 155 6.60 -8.44 -3.80
N LEU A 156 5.92 -8.22 -4.93
CA LEU A 156 6.53 -8.03 -6.24
C LEU A 156 6.26 -6.61 -6.73
N ILE A 157 7.29 -5.78 -6.75
CA ILE A 157 7.18 -4.34 -7.02
C ILE A 157 7.84 -4.02 -8.35
N ASP A 158 7.03 -3.55 -9.30
CA ASP A 158 7.50 -2.96 -10.55
C ASP A 158 7.26 -1.45 -10.54
N PRO A 159 8.31 -0.62 -10.44
CA PRO A 159 8.14 0.83 -10.47
C PRO A 159 7.56 1.38 -11.77
N LEU A 160 7.67 0.63 -12.90
CA LEU A 160 7.16 1.10 -14.18
C LEU A 160 5.64 1.20 -14.22
N VAL A 161 4.92 0.44 -13.38
CA VAL A 161 3.45 0.55 -13.32
C VAL A 161 2.98 1.92 -12.82
N LEU A 162 3.83 2.66 -12.13
CA LEU A 162 3.54 4.02 -11.66
C LEU A 162 3.44 5.03 -12.81
N ASN A 163 3.95 4.73 -14.00
CA ASN A 163 3.88 5.61 -15.16
C ASN A 163 2.43 5.88 -15.63
N THR A 164 1.51 4.99 -15.31
CA THR A 164 0.08 5.14 -15.64
C THR A 164 -0.74 5.75 -14.50
N LEU A 165 -0.12 5.93 -13.33
CA LEU A 165 -0.80 6.47 -12.16
C LEU A 165 -1.04 7.98 -12.32
N PRO A 166 -2.26 8.49 -12.08
CA PRO A 166 -2.49 9.94 -12.10
C PRO A 166 -1.57 10.69 -11.15
N LYS A 167 -1.02 11.81 -11.56
CA LYS A 167 0.01 12.58 -10.82
C LYS A 167 -0.37 12.84 -9.36
N ARG A 168 -1.64 13.20 -9.09
CA ARG A 168 -2.09 13.47 -7.71
C ARG A 168 -1.98 12.21 -6.83
N HIS A 169 -2.35 11.02 -7.33
CA HIS A 169 -2.17 9.76 -6.63
C HIS A 169 -0.69 9.42 -6.44
N PHE A 170 0.12 9.68 -7.47
CA PHE A 170 1.56 9.46 -7.41
C PHE A 170 2.20 10.29 -6.28
N TYR A 171 1.96 11.60 -6.27
CA TYR A 171 2.53 12.50 -5.26
C TYR A 171 1.94 12.27 -3.86
N ASN A 172 0.63 11.98 -3.78
CA ASN A 172 -0.01 11.62 -2.53
C ASN A 172 0.69 10.43 -1.83
N GLY A 173 1.05 9.38 -2.60
CA GLY A 173 1.76 8.23 -2.05
C GLY A 173 3.17 8.56 -1.57
N LEU A 174 3.88 9.52 -2.21
CA LEU A 174 5.24 9.91 -1.83
C LEU A 174 5.32 10.56 -0.44
N VAL A 175 4.21 11.08 0.09
CA VAL A 175 4.18 11.67 1.45
C VAL A 175 4.57 10.63 2.51
N GLU A 176 4.21 9.38 2.33
CA GLU A 176 4.61 8.31 3.25
C GLU A 176 6.14 8.08 3.22
N ALA A 177 6.78 8.21 2.05
CA ALA A 177 8.24 8.14 1.96
C ALA A 177 8.91 9.36 2.62
N ILE A 178 8.35 10.56 2.43
CA ILE A 178 8.83 11.78 3.13
C ILE A 178 8.72 11.57 4.65
N LYS A 179 7.61 11.04 5.12
CA LYS A 179 7.41 10.70 6.53
C LYS A 179 8.46 9.71 7.03
N ALA A 180 8.72 8.64 6.27
CA ALA A 180 9.75 7.65 6.63
C ALA A 180 11.14 8.30 6.71
N GLY A 181 11.47 9.19 5.79
CA GLY A 181 12.70 9.98 5.83
C GLY A 181 12.80 10.86 7.07
N LEU A 182 11.73 11.56 7.44
CA LEU A 182 11.69 12.39 8.66
C LEU A 182 11.80 11.59 9.95
N ILE A 183 11.31 10.34 9.97
CA ILE A 183 11.32 9.50 11.17
C ILE A 183 12.70 8.87 11.38
N GLN A 184 13.34 8.34 10.33
CA GLN A 184 14.47 7.44 10.52
C GLN A 184 15.57 7.52 9.46
N ASP A 185 15.28 7.99 8.24
CA ASP A 185 16.25 7.94 7.14
C ASP A 185 16.50 9.31 6.52
N LYS A 186 17.54 10.01 7.04
CA LYS A 186 17.91 11.34 6.57
C LYS A 186 18.21 11.36 5.06
N GLU A 187 18.89 10.34 4.53
CA GLU A 187 19.23 10.28 3.10
C GLU A 187 17.96 10.11 2.24
N LEU A 188 16.98 9.34 2.71
CA LEU A 188 15.67 9.27 2.05
C LEU A 188 15.00 10.66 1.98
N PHE A 189 15.05 11.43 3.08
CA PHE A 189 14.49 12.78 3.07
C PHE A 189 15.23 13.69 2.09
N GLU A 190 16.57 13.60 2.02
CA GLU A 190 17.42 14.38 1.12
C GLU A 190 17.20 14.01 -0.36
N LEU A 191 16.75 12.80 -0.71
CA LEU A 191 16.36 12.46 -2.08
C LEU A 191 15.20 13.34 -2.58
N PHE A 192 14.31 13.77 -1.70
CA PHE A 192 13.23 14.69 -2.06
C PHE A 192 13.68 16.13 -2.29
N GLU A 193 14.90 16.50 -1.98
CA GLU A 193 15.47 17.83 -2.25
C GLU A 193 16.20 17.89 -3.59
N GLN A 194 16.45 16.74 -4.22
CA GLN A 194 17.09 16.68 -5.54
C GLN A 194 16.18 17.22 -6.63
N GLU A 195 16.75 17.73 -7.72
CA GLU A 195 16.00 18.25 -8.85
C GLU A 195 15.13 17.17 -9.50
N GLU A 196 15.69 15.98 -9.71
CA GLU A 196 14.98 14.80 -10.19
C GLU A 196 14.81 13.77 -9.07
N LEU A 197 13.61 13.18 -8.97
CA LEU A 197 13.32 12.15 -7.97
C LEU A 197 13.78 10.78 -8.47
N ASP A 198 14.69 10.15 -7.75
CA ASP A 198 15.01 8.74 -7.94
C ASP A 198 13.96 7.87 -7.26
N ILE A 199 12.89 7.55 -8.00
CA ILE A 199 11.73 6.81 -7.49
C ILE A 199 12.12 5.43 -6.99
N GLU A 200 13.04 4.74 -7.65
CA GLU A 200 13.49 3.41 -7.25
C GLU A 200 14.21 3.44 -5.91
N GLN A 201 15.11 4.41 -5.71
CA GLN A 201 15.78 4.62 -4.42
C GLN A 201 14.81 5.07 -3.33
N ILE A 202 13.84 5.92 -3.66
CA ILE A 202 12.80 6.35 -2.71
C ILE A 202 11.98 5.14 -2.24
N ILE A 203 11.52 4.30 -3.16
CA ILE A 203 10.79 3.06 -2.80
C ILE A 203 11.69 2.17 -1.95
N TYR A 204 12.89 1.87 -2.41
CA TYR A 204 13.82 0.96 -1.72
C TYR A 204 14.09 1.41 -0.28
N ARG A 205 14.46 2.67 -0.07
CA ARG A 205 14.76 3.20 1.27
C ARG A 205 13.53 3.25 2.17
N SER A 206 12.37 3.59 1.63
CA SER A 206 11.10 3.55 2.37
C SER A 206 10.78 2.14 2.87
N LEU A 207 11.00 1.14 2.01
CA LEU A 207 10.83 -0.27 2.36
C LEU A 207 11.79 -0.70 3.48
N LEU A 208 13.04 -0.21 3.47
CA LEU A 208 14.02 -0.51 4.55
C LEU A 208 13.59 0.08 5.88
N VAL A 209 13.10 1.32 5.91
CA VAL A 209 12.55 1.94 7.12
C VAL A 209 11.38 1.12 7.66
N LYS A 210 10.43 0.78 6.78
CA LYS A 210 9.26 0.03 7.20
C LYS A 210 9.59 -1.39 7.64
N LYS A 211 10.49 -2.09 6.91
CA LYS A 211 11.03 -3.38 7.32
C LYS A 211 11.56 -3.34 8.75
N TYR A 212 12.47 -2.40 9.03
CA TYR A 212 13.05 -2.26 10.37
C TYR A 212 11.97 -2.15 11.45
N VAL A 213 10.96 -1.30 11.23
CA VAL A 213 9.89 -1.08 12.21
C VAL A 213 9.00 -2.32 12.37
N VAL A 214 8.66 -2.98 11.27
CA VAL A 214 7.81 -4.19 11.29
C VAL A 214 8.51 -5.35 11.99
N GLU A 215 9.78 -5.57 11.73
CA GLU A 215 10.57 -6.63 12.38
C GLU A 215 10.72 -6.43 13.89
N GLN A 216 10.69 -5.18 14.37
CA GLN A 216 10.76 -4.88 15.82
C GLN A 216 9.36 -4.91 16.48
N ASP A 217 8.31 -4.65 15.74
CA ASP A 217 6.94 -4.54 16.28
C ASP A 217 5.89 -4.88 15.22
N GLU A 218 5.74 -6.15 14.91
CA GLU A 218 4.82 -6.63 13.87
C GLU A 218 3.36 -6.24 14.13
N THR A 219 2.92 -6.29 15.39
CA THR A 219 1.52 -6.10 15.78
C THR A 219 1.18 -4.71 16.31
N GLU A 220 2.11 -3.73 16.19
CA GLU A 220 1.91 -2.32 16.59
C GLU A 220 1.62 -2.11 18.09
N GLN A 221 2.34 -2.82 18.92
CA GLN A 221 2.23 -2.64 20.38
C GLN A 221 3.05 -1.44 20.89
N GLY A 222 4.12 -1.04 20.21
CA GLY A 222 5.07 -0.02 20.64
C GLY A 222 5.71 0.79 19.52
N LEU A 223 6.88 0.34 19.04
CA LEU A 223 7.71 1.08 18.10
C LEU A 223 6.99 1.43 16.79
N ARG A 224 6.16 0.54 16.27
CA ARG A 224 5.46 0.75 14.99
C ARG A 224 4.56 2.00 14.99
N LYS A 225 4.18 2.49 16.18
CA LYS A 225 3.41 3.75 16.33
C LYS A 225 4.16 4.98 15.82
N ILE A 226 5.49 4.94 15.67
CA ILE A 226 6.25 6.05 15.06
C ILE A 226 5.82 6.31 13.61
N LEU A 227 5.34 5.27 12.90
CA LEU A 227 4.81 5.41 11.54
C LEU A 227 3.53 6.26 11.50
N ASN A 228 2.90 6.52 12.64
CA ASN A 228 1.73 7.41 12.75
C ASN A 228 2.10 8.89 12.90
N PHE A 229 3.36 9.27 12.65
CA PHE A 229 3.78 10.67 12.61
C PHE A 229 2.93 11.45 11.59
N GLY A 230 2.31 12.53 12.03
CA GLY A 230 1.34 13.29 11.22
C GLY A 230 -0.09 12.71 11.16
N HIS A 231 -0.28 11.42 11.45
CA HIS A 231 -1.57 10.74 11.23
C HIS A 231 -2.68 11.17 12.18
N THR A 232 -2.39 11.49 13.45
CA THR A 232 -3.44 11.89 14.40
C THR A 232 -4.20 13.12 13.89
N ILE A 233 -3.47 14.13 13.45
CA ILE A 233 -4.07 15.34 12.85
C ILE A 233 -4.55 15.03 11.42
N GLY A 234 -3.79 14.25 10.65
CA GLY A 234 -4.17 13.84 9.29
C GLY A 234 -5.53 13.14 9.25
N HIS A 235 -5.78 12.17 10.12
CA HIS A 235 -7.07 11.47 10.22
C HIS A 235 -8.21 12.40 10.66
N ALA A 236 -7.92 13.42 11.48
CA ALA A 236 -8.91 14.43 11.81
C ALA A 236 -9.32 15.25 10.57
N TYR A 237 -8.35 15.62 9.71
CA TYR A 237 -8.64 16.25 8.41
C TYR A 237 -9.41 15.31 7.47
N GLU A 238 -9.01 14.05 7.36
CA GLU A 238 -9.75 13.06 6.55
C GLU A 238 -11.23 12.97 6.97
N SER A 239 -11.46 12.93 8.28
CA SER A 239 -12.82 12.86 8.82
C SER A 239 -13.61 14.13 8.55
N TYR A 240 -12.98 15.30 8.70
CA TYR A 240 -13.60 16.60 8.47
C TYR A 240 -14.01 16.81 7.01
N TYR A 241 -13.14 16.46 6.07
CA TYR A 241 -13.38 16.60 4.64
C TYR A 241 -14.06 15.38 4.00
N HIS A 242 -14.40 14.35 4.78
CA HIS A 242 -15.04 13.11 4.31
C HIS A 242 -14.31 12.44 3.12
N LEU A 243 -12.99 12.64 3.00
CA LEU A 243 -12.13 12.16 1.89
C LEU A 243 -12.59 12.61 0.49
N ARG A 244 -13.37 13.68 0.39
CA ARG A 244 -13.87 14.17 -0.91
C ARG A 244 -12.88 15.11 -1.58
N ASP A 245 -12.25 15.97 -0.80
CA ASP A 245 -11.40 17.06 -1.29
C ASP A 245 -9.91 16.76 -1.12
N TYR A 246 -9.53 16.00 -0.11
CA TYR A 246 -8.14 15.65 0.22
C TYR A 246 -7.91 14.14 0.22
N TYR A 247 -6.76 13.73 -0.30
CA TYR A 247 -6.29 12.36 -0.21
C TYR A 247 -5.50 12.12 1.08
N HIS A 248 -5.32 10.85 1.44
CA HIS A 248 -4.65 10.43 2.67
C HIS A 248 -3.30 11.12 2.89
N GLY A 249 -2.37 11.06 1.94
CA GLY A 249 -1.06 11.70 2.07
C GLY A 249 -1.13 13.21 2.19
N GLU A 250 -2.06 13.88 1.50
CA GLU A 250 -2.29 15.32 1.66
C GLU A 250 -2.68 15.65 3.10
N CYS A 251 -3.56 14.87 3.70
CA CYS A 251 -3.94 15.02 5.11
C CYS A 251 -2.77 14.73 6.06
N VAL A 252 -1.97 13.70 5.78
CA VAL A 252 -0.76 13.37 6.57
C VAL A 252 0.27 14.49 6.46
N ALA A 253 0.45 15.10 5.28
CA ALA A 253 1.32 16.26 5.09
C ALA A 253 0.90 17.45 5.94
N LEU A 254 -0.40 17.79 5.96
CA LEU A 254 -0.95 18.81 6.86
C LEU A 254 -0.66 18.49 8.33
N GLY A 255 -0.83 17.23 8.72
CA GLY A 255 -0.55 16.76 10.06
C GLY A 255 0.94 16.89 10.43
N MET A 256 1.85 16.49 9.55
CA MET A 256 3.29 16.65 9.76
C MET A 256 3.68 18.13 9.90
N MET A 257 3.17 18.99 9.01
CA MET A 257 3.40 20.43 9.07
C MET A 257 2.89 21.06 10.37
N ALA A 258 1.79 20.56 10.94
CA ALA A 258 1.22 21.07 12.19
C ALA A 258 2.06 20.69 13.42
N ILE A 259 2.62 19.48 13.48
CA ILE A 259 3.31 18.97 14.68
C ILE A 259 4.83 19.18 14.66
N LEU A 260 5.43 19.43 13.47
CA LEU A 260 6.86 19.62 13.33
C LEU A 260 7.31 20.93 13.98
N LYS A 261 8.17 20.84 15.00
CA LYS A 261 8.61 21.99 15.81
C LYS A 261 9.91 22.62 15.29
N ASN A 262 10.80 21.82 14.66
CA ASN A 262 12.07 22.35 14.15
C ASN A 262 11.81 23.23 12.92
N PRO A 263 12.13 24.55 12.97
CA PRO A 263 11.78 25.48 11.90
C PRO A 263 12.55 25.20 10.60
N GLU A 264 13.80 24.75 10.67
CA GLU A 264 14.63 24.45 9.52
C GLU A 264 14.06 23.23 8.75
N ILE A 265 13.76 22.15 9.47
CA ILE A 265 13.18 20.94 8.84
C ILE A 265 11.79 21.26 8.29
N LYS A 266 11.00 22.08 9.00
CA LYS A 266 9.67 22.50 8.56
C LYS A 266 9.73 23.31 7.26
N GLU A 267 10.70 24.21 7.11
CA GLU A 267 10.92 24.96 5.87
C GLU A 267 11.32 24.04 4.70
N ARG A 268 12.23 23.10 4.96
CA ARG A 268 12.64 22.09 3.95
C ARG A 268 11.45 21.24 3.51
N LEU A 269 10.65 20.74 4.47
CA LEU A 269 9.44 19.99 4.18
C LEU A 269 8.45 20.82 3.36
N SER A 270 8.21 22.08 3.72
CA SER A 270 7.32 22.97 2.96
C SER A 270 7.73 23.10 1.50
N LYS A 271 9.04 23.31 1.22
CA LYS A 271 9.57 23.38 -0.15
C LYS A 271 9.38 22.08 -0.93
N ILE A 272 9.57 20.94 -0.28
CA ILE A 272 9.33 19.62 -0.90
C ILE A 272 7.85 19.46 -1.27
N LEU A 273 6.95 19.74 -0.33
CA LEU A 273 5.50 19.59 -0.54
C LEU A 273 4.98 20.54 -1.63
N GLU A 274 5.45 21.79 -1.66
CA GLU A 274 5.13 22.75 -2.72
C GLU A 274 5.54 22.22 -4.11
N ARG A 275 6.75 21.69 -4.23
CA ARG A 275 7.26 21.10 -5.49
C ARG A 275 6.44 19.88 -5.93
N LEU A 276 5.95 19.09 -4.99
CA LEU A 276 5.07 17.95 -5.26
C LEU A 276 3.60 18.36 -5.45
N GLN A 277 3.30 19.66 -5.49
CA GLN A 277 1.96 20.21 -5.65
C GLN A 277 0.98 19.71 -4.56
N ILE A 278 1.48 19.47 -3.36
CA ILE A 278 0.69 19.09 -2.18
C ILE A 278 0.38 20.37 -1.41
N ASP A 279 -0.90 20.73 -1.40
CA ASP A 279 -1.36 21.92 -0.67
C ASP A 279 -1.24 21.68 0.85
N THR A 280 -0.57 22.59 1.51
CA THR A 280 -0.40 22.61 2.98
C THR A 280 -1.25 23.70 3.64
N THR A 281 -2.12 24.37 2.88
CA THR A 281 -3.11 25.31 3.40
C THR A 281 -4.46 24.61 3.50
N CYS A 282 -5.18 24.81 4.59
CA CYS A 282 -6.53 24.30 4.72
C CYS A 282 -7.44 25.34 5.40
N ASP A 283 -8.69 25.40 4.98
CA ASP A 283 -9.71 26.28 5.53
C ASP A 283 -10.41 25.70 6.77
N ALA A 284 -9.95 24.56 7.28
CA ALA A 284 -10.53 23.93 8.45
C ALA A 284 -10.34 24.82 9.69
N LYS A 285 -11.45 25.15 10.35
CA LYS A 285 -11.40 25.87 11.62
C LYS A 285 -10.81 24.96 12.68
N LYS A 286 -9.82 25.48 13.45
CA LYS A 286 -9.13 24.73 14.53
C LYS A 286 -10.05 24.04 15.54
N ASP A 287 -11.25 24.58 15.72
CA ASP A 287 -12.24 24.05 16.67
C ASP A 287 -13.03 22.85 16.13
N LYS A 288 -12.77 22.41 14.89
CA LYS A 288 -13.51 21.33 14.21
C LYS A 288 -12.64 20.20 13.66
N VAL A 289 -11.32 20.29 13.84
CA VAL A 289 -10.32 19.28 13.39
C VAL A 289 -9.78 18.49 14.60
#